data_34b7988a00c178738bbc0034dc19f573
#
_entry.id   34b7988a00c178738bbc0034dc19f573
#
_cell.length_a   1.000
_cell.length_b   1.000
_cell.length_c   1.000
_cell.angle_alpha   90.00
_cell.angle_beta   90.00
_cell.angle_gamma   90.00
#
_symmetry.space_group_name_H-M   'P 1'
#
loop_
_entity.id
_entity.type
_entity.pdbx_description
1 polymer ?
#
loop_
_entity_poly.entity_id
_entity_poly.type
_entity_poly.pdbx_seq_one_letter_code
_entity_poly.pdbx_strand_id
1 'polypeptide(L)'
;MRFKGWCNMTNKDLADVIFPNITKTIGDYEKEYPRRNLKDGAMVTRYAPSPTGFIHIGALLSCFINGVYARQSGGVFYLRIEDTDTERTIDNGINTIINGLKEYGVSFDEGPLTENTSFGNYGPYIQSKRKEIYQAFAKHLILEGKAYPCFCTEEEIADLRETQAKRKQRIGYYGNYAKCRMVSVEDAIERIKNNEEYVIRLKSPGDADKNIICHDEIRGDVVFPEYDLDIPIIKKDGLPTYHFAHLVDDYLMGTTHVIRGDEWLSSMPLHLQLFDIFGFERPKYVHISPLNKKEGNIVRKISKRKDPEFAMSYYYQKGIPLQAVREYLAIITNSDYEDWHMANPDKKIEDFNFQFSKMNKSGALYDMEKLINISKNYISSLTALEVYDKLLEYTKEFDLEFNKLLTKYRDYSIDILNIERCQEKPRKDYASYSDVKSQIWYMYDEYFKDVNYEWQKINDIDAIKKILSTYIDKYYNENYNKEEWFDNIKLLSLELGYAANMKDYKKNPENYKGNVADISTVIRVALTSKYMTPDLYEITRLLGRDRVINRINSIK
;
A
#
# COMPACT_ATOMS: atom_id res chain seq x y z
N MET A 1 -13.65 -51.13 53.74
CA MET A 1 -13.66 -49.76 53.20
C MET A 1 -12.22 -49.28 53.05
N ARG A 2 -11.68 -49.26 51.84
CA ARG A 2 -10.35 -48.70 51.57
C ARG A 2 -10.55 -47.23 51.27
N PHE A 3 -10.17 -46.34 52.15
CA PHE A 3 -9.97 -44.91 51.83
C PHE A 3 -8.86 -44.83 50.78
N LYS A 4 -9.23 -44.64 49.51
CA LYS A 4 -8.30 -44.15 48.51
C LYS A 4 -7.94 -42.72 48.96
N GLY A 5 -6.68 -42.54 49.36
CA GLY A 5 -6.15 -41.20 49.63
C GLY A 5 -6.37 -40.34 48.38
N TRP A 6 -7.21 -39.32 48.52
CA TRP A 6 -7.39 -38.30 47.50
C TRP A 6 -6.08 -37.48 47.47
N CYS A 7 -5.22 -37.81 46.53
CA CYS A 7 -4.14 -36.90 46.18
C CYS A 7 -4.84 -35.71 45.49
N ASN A 8 -4.92 -34.55 46.13
CA ASN A 8 -5.49 -33.37 45.54
C ASN A 8 -4.74 -33.09 44.25
N MET A 9 -5.42 -33.13 43.10
CA MET A 9 -4.85 -32.79 41.81
C MET A 9 -4.50 -31.30 41.80
N THR A 10 -3.38 -30.99 41.19
CA THR A 10 -2.81 -29.62 41.15
C THR A 10 -2.94 -29.00 39.78
N ASN A 11 -2.74 -27.69 39.66
CA ASN A 11 -2.63 -27.03 38.38
C ASN A 11 -1.53 -27.65 37.48
N LYS A 12 -0.49 -28.26 38.10
CA LYS A 12 0.54 -28.96 37.35
C LYS A 12 -0.04 -30.21 36.67
N ASP A 13 -0.82 -31.01 37.40
CA ASP A 13 -1.45 -32.22 36.85
C ASP A 13 -2.40 -31.82 35.69
N LEU A 14 -3.15 -30.74 35.83
CA LEU A 14 -4.01 -30.21 34.77
C LEU A 14 -3.19 -29.75 33.56
N ALA A 15 -2.14 -28.99 33.78
CA ALA A 15 -1.27 -28.47 32.70
C ALA A 15 -0.60 -29.62 31.91
N ASP A 16 -0.17 -30.68 32.63
CA ASP A 16 0.47 -31.83 32.02
C ASP A 16 -0.55 -32.73 31.25
N VAL A 17 -1.80 -32.77 31.69
CA VAL A 17 -2.88 -33.45 30.92
C VAL A 17 -3.25 -32.70 29.67
N ILE A 18 -3.32 -31.34 29.72
CA ILE A 18 -3.67 -30.50 28.57
C ILE A 18 -2.54 -30.47 27.55
N PHE A 19 -1.30 -30.31 27.99
CA PHE A 19 -0.12 -30.18 27.15
C PHE A 19 0.98 -31.20 27.48
N PRO A 20 0.73 -32.51 27.26
CA PRO A 20 1.64 -33.58 27.68
C PRO A 20 3.00 -33.54 26.96
N ASN A 21 3.03 -33.01 25.71
CA ASN A 21 4.23 -32.99 24.87
C ASN A 21 5.01 -31.67 24.99
N ILE A 22 4.49 -30.71 25.73
CA ILE A 22 5.17 -29.40 25.89
C ILE A 22 6.10 -29.44 27.08
N THR A 23 7.39 -29.50 26.79
CA THR A 23 8.46 -29.60 27.81
C THR A 23 9.26 -28.29 27.94
N LYS A 24 9.36 -27.48 26.88
CA LYS A 24 10.03 -26.20 26.91
C LYS A 24 9.23 -25.19 27.76
N THR A 25 9.96 -24.42 28.54
CA THR A 25 9.43 -23.31 29.34
C THR A 25 9.56 -21.98 28.60
N ILE A 26 8.95 -20.90 29.12
CA ILE A 26 9.15 -19.52 28.61
C ILE A 26 10.65 -19.18 28.64
N GLY A 27 11.37 -19.48 29.74
CA GLY A 27 12.80 -19.21 29.84
C GLY A 27 13.67 -19.96 28.81
N ASP A 28 13.23 -21.10 28.31
CA ASP A 28 13.92 -21.80 27.22
C ASP A 28 13.72 -21.07 25.88
N TYR A 29 12.51 -20.54 25.64
CA TYR A 29 12.25 -19.72 24.45
C TYR A 29 12.93 -18.35 24.53
N GLU A 30 13.10 -17.74 25.71
CA GLU A 30 13.89 -16.52 25.89
C GLU A 30 15.37 -16.71 25.55
N LYS A 31 15.93 -17.92 25.78
CA LYS A 31 17.30 -18.25 25.34
C LYS A 31 17.37 -18.49 23.84
N GLU A 32 16.34 -19.09 23.24
CA GLU A 32 16.24 -19.33 21.79
C GLU A 32 16.03 -18.03 21.03
N TYR A 33 15.27 -17.09 21.60
CA TYR A 33 14.98 -15.75 21.06
C TYR A 33 15.54 -14.67 22.01
N PRO A 34 16.86 -14.48 22.05
CA PRO A 34 17.47 -13.53 22.98
C PRO A 34 17.06 -12.09 22.65
N ARG A 35 17.12 -11.21 23.63
CA ARG A 35 16.87 -9.77 23.42
C ARG A 35 17.78 -9.24 22.32
N ARG A 36 17.20 -8.41 21.43
CA ARG A 36 17.94 -7.80 20.32
C ARG A 36 19.04 -6.86 20.84
N ASN A 37 20.24 -6.97 20.26
CA ASN A 37 21.33 -6.07 20.54
C ASN A 37 21.25 -4.84 19.60
N LEU A 38 20.40 -3.88 19.94
CA LEU A 38 20.20 -2.65 19.19
C LEU A 38 20.57 -1.45 20.05
N LYS A 39 20.86 -0.32 19.39
CA LYS A 39 21.12 0.95 20.10
C LYS A 39 19.85 1.45 20.81
N ASP A 40 20.03 2.24 21.86
CA ASP A 40 18.90 2.86 22.56
C ASP A 40 18.04 3.70 21.62
N GLY A 41 16.71 3.53 21.75
CA GLY A 41 15.74 4.20 20.90
C GLY A 41 15.50 3.55 19.53
N ALA A 42 16.21 2.47 19.17
CA ALA A 42 15.96 1.72 17.96
C ALA A 42 14.58 1.05 18.00
N MET A 43 13.77 1.26 16.98
CA MET A 43 12.40 0.74 16.90
C MET A 43 12.36 -0.59 16.17
N VAL A 44 11.82 -1.61 16.83
CA VAL A 44 11.47 -2.88 16.21
C VAL A 44 9.97 -2.84 15.88
N THR A 45 9.66 -2.82 14.60
CA THR A 45 8.30 -2.73 14.08
C THR A 45 7.98 -3.92 13.20
N ARG A 46 6.70 -4.15 12.92
CA ARG A 46 6.28 -5.28 12.08
C ARG A 46 5.07 -4.94 11.24
N TYR A 47 5.05 -5.52 10.04
CA TYR A 47 3.82 -5.70 9.30
C TYR A 47 3.32 -7.13 9.53
N ALA A 48 2.08 -7.26 10.01
CA ALA A 48 1.54 -8.53 10.49
C ALA A 48 0.17 -8.83 9.84
N PRO A 49 0.14 -9.14 8.52
CA PRO A 49 -1.11 -9.41 7.80
C PRO A 49 -1.60 -10.83 8.01
N SER A 50 -2.94 -11.00 8.01
CA SER A 50 -3.58 -12.30 7.80
C SER A 50 -3.70 -12.58 6.30
N PRO A 51 -3.50 -13.83 5.82
CA PRO A 51 -3.57 -14.20 4.41
C PRO A 51 -5.02 -14.35 3.91
N THR A 52 -5.83 -13.29 4.08
CA THR A 52 -7.29 -13.28 3.85
C THR A 52 -7.72 -12.50 2.61
N GLY A 53 -6.79 -12.14 1.71
CA GLY A 53 -7.14 -11.42 0.49
C GLY A 53 -6.03 -10.52 -0.05
N PHE A 54 -6.37 -9.76 -1.09
CA PHE A 54 -5.44 -8.89 -1.80
C PHE A 54 -4.91 -7.74 -0.93
N ILE A 55 -3.67 -7.35 -1.22
CA ILE A 55 -3.05 -6.16 -0.63
C ILE A 55 -3.68 -4.91 -1.26
N HIS A 56 -3.97 -3.89 -0.45
CA HIS A 56 -4.48 -2.59 -0.88
C HIS A 56 -3.57 -1.45 -0.40
N ILE A 57 -3.80 -0.24 -0.91
CA ILE A 57 -2.99 0.94 -0.59
C ILE A 57 -2.87 1.20 0.93
N GLY A 58 -3.90 0.89 1.73
CA GLY A 58 -3.82 1.00 3.19
C GLY A 58 -2.83 0.02 3.84
N ALA A 59 -2.66 -1.17 3.25
CA ALA A 59 -1.62 -2.11 3.67
C ALA A 59 -0.22 -1.56 3.35
N LEU A 60 -0.06 -0.97 2.15
CA LEU A 60 1.19 -0.33 1.76
C LEU A 60 1.52 0.87 2.65
N LEU A 61 0.51 1.67 3.04
CA LEU A 61 0.68 2.75 4.01
C LEU A 61 1.18 2.21 5.35
N SER A 62 0.58 1.13 5.85
CA SER A 62 1.05 0.48 7.09
C SER A 62 2.49 -0.01 6.98
N CYS A 63 2.86 -0.67 5.87
CA CYS A 63 4.24 -1.08 5.62
C CYS A 63 5.19 0.10 5.53
N PHE A 64 4.79 1.17 4.83
CA PHE A 64 5.58 2.39 4.69
C PHE A 64 5.88 3.00 6.06
N ILE A 65 4.85 3.21 6.89
CA ILE A 65 5.00 3.80 8.23
C ILE A 65 5.91 2.93 9.10
N ASN A 66 5.63 1.63 9.21
CA ASN A 66 6.47 0.71 9.99
C ASN A 66 7.93 0.75 9.51
N GLY A 67 8.15 0.71 8.19
CA GLY A 67 9.48 0.71 7.60
C GLY A 67 10.26 1.99 7.82
N VAL A 68 9.66 3.19 7.65
CA VAL A 68 10.39 4.45 7.83
C VAL A 68 10.79 4.67 9.28
N TYR A 69 9.90 4.38 10.26
CA TYR A 69 10.24 4.52 11.67
C TYR A 69 11.32 3.54 12.14
N ALA A 70 11.28 2.29 11.68
CA ALA A 70 12.36 1.35 11.96
C ALA A 70 13.69 1.84 11.39
N ARG A 71 13.73 2.22 10.11
CA ARG A 71 14.97 2.66 9.44
C ARG A 71 15.55 3.93 10.05
N GLN A 72 14.73 4.98 10.26
CA GLN A 72 15.23 6.24 10.82
C GLN A 72 15.77 6.08 12.25
N SER A 73 15.25 5.12 13.02
CA SER A 73 15.75 4.82 14.37
C SER A 73 16.96 3.87 14.37
N GLY A 74 17.31 3.28 13.22
CA GLY A 74 18.33 2.22 13.11
C GLY A 74 17.89 0.92 13.76
N GLY A 75 16.61 0.63 13.72
CA GLY A 75 15.95 -0.57 14.23
C GLY A 75 15.70 -1.63 13.16
N VAL A 76 14.63 -2.41 13.35
CA VAL A 76 14.29 -3.58 12.54
C VAL A 76 12.83 -3.52 12.10
N PHE A 77 12.58 -3.77 10.81
CA PHE A 77 11.23 -3.94 10.25
C PHE A 77 11.06 -5.37 9.74
N TYR A 78 10.17 -6.13 10.35
CA TYR A 78 9.95 -7.54 9.95
C TYR A 78 8.53 -7.84 9.48
N LEU A 79 8.39 -8.90 8.66
CA LEU A 79 7.11 -9.45 8.22
C LEU A 79 6.75 -10.65 9.08
N ARG A 80 5.53 -10.67 9.62
CA ARG A 80 4.93 -11.84 10.30
C ARG A 80 3.59 -12.16 9.66
N ILE A 81 3.37 -13.41 9.27
CA ILE A 81 2.08 -13.86 8.71
C ILE A 81 1.21 -14.39 9.86
N GLU A 82 0.02 -13.82 10.01
CA GLU A 82 -0.96 -14.18 11.03
C GLU A 82 -2.05 -15.07 10.42
N ASP A 83 -1.76 -16.36 10.31
CA ASP A 83 -2.57 -17.40 9.66
C ASP A 83 -3.26 -18.36 10.64
N THR A 84 -3.44 -17.96 11.89
CA THR A 84 -4.09 -18.78 12.91
C THR A 84 -5.61 -18.94 12.71
N ASP A 85 -6.23 -18.12 11.85
CA ASP A 85 -7.62 -18.26 11.41
C ASP A 85 -7.67 -19.06 10.11
N THR A 86 -7.75 -20.39 10.23
CA THR A 86 -7.70 -21.30 9.09
C THR A 86 -8.93 -21.24 8.19
N GLU A 87 -10.07 -20.78 8.69
CA GLU A 87 -11.32 -20.68 7.90
C GLU A 87 -11.27 -19.50 6.89
N ARG A 88 -10.47 -18.48 7.17
CA ARG A 88 -10.34 -17.30 6.33
C ARG A 88 -9.09 -17.26 5.46
N THR A 89 -8.20 -18.24 5.64
CA THR A 89 -6.98 -18.35 4.85
C THR A 89 -7.33 -18.78 3.42
N ILE A 90 -6.84 -18.03 2.42
CA ILE A 90 -6.99 -18.39 1.01
C ILE A 90 -5.80 -19.20 0.52
N ASP A 91 -6.04 -20.07 -0.47
CA ASP A 91 -4.98 -20.86 -1.10
C ASP A 91 -3.89 -19.94 -1.67
N ASN A 92 -2.63 -20.30 -1.41
CA ASN A 92 -1.45 -19.52 -1.80
C ASN A 92 -1.41 -18.06 -1.26
N GLY A 93 -2.23 -17.72 -0.27
CA GLY A 93 -2.36 -16.36 0.26
C GLY A 93 -1.05 -15.81 0.84
N ILE A 94 -0.24 -16.67 1.47
CA ILE A 94 1.06 -16.29 2.05
C ILE A 94 2.03 -15.82 0.95
N ASN A 95 2.21 -16.61 -0.10
CA ASN A 95 3.10 -16.25 -1.21
C ASN A 95 2.58 -15.03 -1.98
N THR A 96 1.26 -14.87 -2.10
CA THR A 96 0.65 -13.69 -2.71
C THR A 96 1.00 -12.41 -1.94
N ILE A 97 0.97 -12.46 -0.61
CA ILE A 97 1.37 -11.32 0.24
C ILE A 97 2.86 -11.02 0.06
N ILE A 98 3.72 -12.04 0.18
CA ILE A 98 5.18 -11.87 0.09
C ILE A 98 5.57 -11.26 -1.27
N ASN A 99 5.08 -11.85 -2.37
CA ASN A 99 5.40 -11.40 -3.71
C ASN A 99 4.82 -10.00 -4.00
N GLY A 100 3.56 -9.76 -3.63
CA GLY A 100 2.93 -8.47 -3.83
C GLY A 100 3.64 -7.34 -3.07
N LEU A 101 4.07 -7.54 -1.83
CA LEU A 101 4.84 -6.55 -1.08
C LEU A 101 6.20 -6.27 -1.73
N LYS A 102 6.87 -7.32 -2.21
CA LYS A 102 8.15 -7.19 -2.93
C LYS A 102 8.01 -6.42 -4.23
N GLU A 103 6.97 -6.67 -5.03
CA GLU A 103 6.67 -5.94 -6.27
C GLU A 103 6.49 -4.44 -6.01
N TYR A 104 5.95 -4.06 -4.84
CA TYR A 104 5.82 -2.67 -4.42
C TYR A 104 7.02 -2.13 -3.64
N GLY A 105 8.17 -2.79 -3.73
CA GLY A 105 9.43 -2.33 -3.17
C GLY A 105 9.46 -2.30 -1.64
N VAL A 106 8.56 -3.04 -0.97
CA VAL A 106 8.62 -3.20 0.48
C VAL A 106 9.71 -4.21 0.80
N SER A 107 10.74 -3.77 1.50
CA SER A 107 11.81 -4.62 2.01
C SER A 107 11.69 -4.79 3.51
N PHE A 108 11.87 -6.01 3.97
CA PHE A 108 11.92 -6.37 5.38
C PHE A 108 13.36 -6.75 5.75
N ASP A 109 13.71 -6.56 7.02
CA ASP A 109 14.99 -7.01 7.57
C ASP A 109 14.92 -8.47 8.01
N GLU A 110 13.72 -8.99 8.29
CA GLU A 110 13.45 -10.37 8.67
C GLU A 110 12.03 -10.77 8.23
N GLY A 111 11.80 -12.05 7.99
CA GLY A 111 10.47 -12.53 7.65
C GLY A 111 10.47 -13.83 6.83
N PRO A 112 9.30 -14.31 6.39
CA PRO A 112 9.20 -15.42 5.46
C PRO A 112 9.63 -15.00 4.05
N LEU A 113 10.40 -15.87 3.38
CA LEU A 113 10.72 -15.77 1.95
C LEU A 113 9.69 -16.51 1.09
N THR A 114 9.21 -17.62 1.62
CA THR A 114 8.13 -18.45 1.08
C THR A 114 7.33 -19.00 2.24
N GLU A 115 6.28 -19.74 1.95
CA GLU A 115 5.56 -20.48 2.98
C GLU A 115 6.45 -21.40 3.83
N ASN A 116 7.57 -21.90 3.26
CA ASN A 116 8.42 -22.89 3.92
C ASN A 116 9.80 -22.37 4.33
N THR A 117 10.20 -21.21 3.91
CA THR A 117 11.53 -20.64 4.17
C THR A 117 11.42 -19.23 4.74
N SER A 118 12.34 -18.87 5.60
CA SER A 118 12.42 -17.54 6.21
C SER A 118 13.88 -17.10 6.39
N PHE A 119 14.07 -15.81 6.64
CA PHE A 119 15.36 -15.21 6.99
C PHE A 119 15.21 -14.39 8.26
N GLY A 120 16.30 -14.22 9.00
CA GLY A 120 16.32 -13.61 10.33
C GLY A 120 16.38 -14.65 11.46
N ASN A 121 16.57 -14.17 12.68
CA ASN A 121 16.90 -15.01 13.84
C ASN A 121 15.70 -15.28 14.77
N TYR A 122 14.51 -14.74 14.48
CA TYR A 122 13.33 -14.80 15.35
C TYR A 122 12.19 -15.61 14.74
N GLY A 123 12.47 -16.36 13.67
CA GLY A 123 11.52 -17.26 13.01
C GLY A 123 11.13 -18.48 13.84
N PRO A 124 10.13 -19.25 13.36
CA PRO A 124 9.34 -19.03 12.15
C PRO A 124 8.51 -17.73 12.23
N TYR A 125 8.35 -17.05 11.07
CA TYR A 125 7.56 -15.81 10.99
C TYR A 125 6.13 -16.05 10.49
N ILE A 126 5.67 -17.31 10.52
CA ILE A 126 4.32 -17.76 10.19
C ILE A 126 3.72 -18.35 11.47
N GLN A 127 2.62 -17.80 11.95
CA GLN A 127 2.07 -18.12 13.27
C GLN A 127 1.64 -19.59 13.42
N SER A 128 1.03 -20.20 12.41
CA SER A 128 0.65 -21.62 12.45
C SER A 128 1.82 -22.56 12.73
N LYS A 129 3.06 -22.15 12.38
CA LYS A 129 4.30 -22.91 12.61
C LYS A 129 4.89 -22.73 14.01
N ARG A 130 4.28 -21.89 14.86
CA ARG A 130 4.72 -21.56 16.23
C ARG A 130 3.85 -22.18 17.31
N LYS A 131 3.01 -23.16 16.95
CA LYS A 131 1.99 -23.77 17.84
C LYS A 131 2.55 -24.17 19.22
N GLU A 132 3.70 -24.84 19.27
CA GLU A 132 4.32 -25.29 20.51
C GLU A 132 4.73 -24.12 21.42
N ILE A 133 5.18 -23.01 20.85
CA ILE A 133 5.54 -21.80 21.60
C ILE A 133 4.30 -21.28 22.34
N TYR A 134 3.18 -21.09 21.63
CA TYR A 134 1.95 -20.61 22.24
C TYR A 134 1.43 -21.56 23.32
N GLN A 135 1.53 -22.86 23.09
CA GLN A 135 1.13 -23.88 24.06
C GLN A 135 1.99 -23.85 25.32
N ALA A 136 3.30 -23.56 25.21
CA ALA A 136 4.17 -23.41 26.36
C ALA A 136 3.79 -22.19 27.22
N PHE A 137 3.46 -21.05 26.60
CA PHE A 137 2.97 -19.87 27.30
C PHE A 137 1.61 -20.10 27.95
N ALA A 138 0.68 -20.81 27.27
CA ALA A 138 -0.61 -21.19 27.84
C ALA A 138 -0.45 -22.18 29.01
N LYS A 139 0.47 -23.17 28.89
CA LYS A 139 0.81 -24.12 29.97
C LYS A 139 1.30 -23.38 31.21
N HIS A 140 2.15 -22.36 31.02
CA HIS A 140 2.61 -21.51 32.13
C HIS A 140 1.45 -20.82 32.86
N LEU A 141 0.47 -20.25 32.11
CA LEU A 141 -0.70 -19.63 32.73
C LEU A 141 -1.58 -20.60 33.50
N ILE A 142 -1.71 -21.86 33.02
CA ILE A 142 -2.43 -22.89 33.74
C ILE A 142 -1.70 -23.27 35.04
N LEU A 143 -0.38 -23.43 34.99
CA LEU A 143 0.44 -23.70 36.18
C LEU A 143 0.24 -22.65 37.27
N GLU A 144 0.09 -21.39 36.87
CA GLU A 144 -0.15 -20.26 37.79
C GLU A 144 -1.63 -20.05 38.15
N GLY A 145 -2.54 -20.88 37.63
CA GLY A 145 -3.98 -20.71 37.86
C GLY A 145 -4.60 -19.49 37.20
N LYS A 146 -3.88 -18.90 36.23
CA LYS A 146 -4.30 -17.72 35.44
C LYS A 146 -5.01 -18.08 34.12
N ALA A 147 -5.09 -19.37 33.78
CA ALA A 147 -5.89 -19.90 32.66
C ALA A 147 -6.54 -21.23 33.05
N TYR A 148 -7.61 -21.56 32.35
CA TYR A 148 -8.42 -22.75 32.64
C TYR A 148 -9.08 -23.29 31.37
N PRO A 149 -9.42 -24.64 31.32
CA PRO A 149 -10.20 -25.21 30.23
C PRO A 149 -11.67 -24.82 30.33
N CYS A 150 -12.24 -24.37 29.22
CA CYS A 150 -13.66 -24.04 29.11
C CYS A 150 -14.34 -25.02 28.17
N PHE A 151 -15.32 -25.73 28.65
CA PHE A 151 -16.07 -26.78 27.97
C PHE A 151 -17.41 -26.31 27.38
N CYS A 152 -17.66 -24.97 27.38
CA CYS A 152 -18.89 -24.45 26.81
C CYS A 152 -18.93 -24.69 25.30
N THR A 153 -20.07 -25.16 24.81
CA THR A 153 -20.33 -25.30 23.37
C THR A 153 -20.57 -23.92 22.73
N GLU A 154 -20.55 -23.84 21.41
CA GLU A 154 -20.87 -22.63 20.68
C GLU A 154 -22.32 -22.18 20.91
N GLU A 155 -23.24 -23.13 21.02
CA GLU A 155 -24.66 -22.92 21.34
C GLU A 155 -24.80 -22.29 22.73
N GLU A 156 -24.16 -22.83 23.76
CA GLU A 156 -24.18 -22.29 25.12
C GLU A 156 -23.60 -20.86 25.17
N ILE A 157 -22.58 -20.56 24.40
CA ILE A 157 -22.02 -19.21 24.30
C ILE A 157 -22.96 -18.28 23.54
N ALA A 158 -23.65 -18.76 22.52
CA ALA A 158 -24.66 -17.98 21.78
C ALA A 158 -25.86 -17.64 22.69
N ASP A 159 -26.39 -18.63 23.42
CA ASP A 159 -27.50 -18.46 24.38
C ASP A 159 -27.13 -17.49 25.50
N LEU A 160 -25.89 -17.58 25.99
CA LEU A 160 -25.35 -16.65 26.97
C LEU A 160 -25.40 -15.20 26.46
N ARG A 161 -24.90 -14.97 25.24
CA ARG A 161 -24.90 -13.65 24.61
C ARG A 161 -26.31 -13.11 24.39
N GLU A 162 -27.22 -13.95 23.93
CA GLU A 162 -28.63 -13.60 23.75
C GLU A 162 -29.30 -13.22 25.09
N THR A 163 -29.03 -13.99 26.13
CA THR A 163 -29.53 -13.71 27.50
C THR A 163 -29.01 -12.36 28.01
N GLN A 164 -27.74 -12.08 27.86
CA GLN A 164 -27.14 -10.81 28.25
C GLN A 164 -27.73 -9.64 27.45
N ALA A 165 -27.92 -9.81 26.13
CA ALA A 165 -28.55 -8.81 25.27
C ALA A 165 -30.00 -8.50 25.71
N LYS A 166 -30.81 -9.53 25.95
CA LYS A 166 -32.20 -9.39 26.46
C LYS A 166 -32.25 -8.65 27.81
N ARG A 167 -31.25 -8.88 28.66
CA ARG A 167 -31.12 -8.18 29.95
C ARG A 167 -30.45 -6.83 29.87
N LYS A 168 -30.07 -6.36 28.68
CA LYS A 168 -29.30 -5.11 28.43
C LYS A 168 -28.00 -5.07 29.23
N GLN A 169 -27.37 -6.20 29.41
CA GLN A 169 -26.09 -6.36 30.09
C GLN A 169 -24.95 -6.37 29.05
N ARG A 170 -23.73 -6.12 29.50
CA ARG A 170 -22.55 -6.24 28.67
C ARG A 170 -22.39 -7.68 28.18
N ILE A 171 -22.13 -7.81 26.89
CA ILE A 171 -21.96 -9.14 26.26
C ILE A 171 -20.55 -9.65 26.50
N GLY A 172 -20.41 -10.89 26.96
CA GLY A 172 -19.10 -11.53 27.13
C GLY A 172 -19.09 -12.65 28.20
N TYR A 173 -17.93 -13.28 28.32
CA TYR A 173 -17.72 -14.38 29.28
C TYR A 173 -16.94 -13.85 30.50
N TYR A 174 -17.64 -13.44 31.54
CA TYR A 174 -17.10 -12.78 32.75
C TYR A 174 -17.95 -13.06 33.98
N GLY A 175 -17.38 -12.87 35.17
CA GLY A 175 -18.05 -12.96 36.44
C GLY A 175 -18.86 -14.28 36.58
N ASN A 176 -20.14 -14.19 36.99
CA ASN A 176 -21.02 -15.35 37.11
C ASN A 176 -21.39 -16.00 35.78
N TYR A 177 -21.17 -15.32 34.66
CA TYR A 177 -21.36 -15.88 33.33
C TYR A 177 -20.18 -16.79 32.87
N ALA A 178 -19.04 -16.69 33.54
CA ALA A 178 -17.87 -17.51 33.27
C ALA A 178 -17.94 -18.84 34.07
N LYS A 179 -18.96 -19.65 33.81
CA LYS A 179 -19.26 -20.88 34.61
C LYS A 179 -18.09 -21.86 34.71
N CYS A 180 -17.31 -22.02 33.64
CA CYS A 180 -16.17 -22.94 33.66
C CYS A 180 -14.98 -22.43 34.49
N ARG A 181 -14.97 -21.16 34.88
CA ARG A 181 -13.95 -20.56 35.76
C ARG A 181 -13.95 -21.20 37.16
N MET A 182 -15.08 -21.81 37.56
CA MET A 182 -15.30 -22.41 38.87
C MET A 182 -15.21 -23.95 38.86
N VAL A 183 -14.91 -24.57 37.70
CA VAL A 183 -14.71 -26.04 37.60
C VAL A 183 -13.47 -26.40 38.37
N SER A 184 -13.54 -27.47 39.19
CA SER A 184 -12.39 -27.96 39.94
C SER A 184 -11.33 -28.55 39.00
N VAL A 185 -10.08 -28.64 39.48
CA VAL A 185 -9.00 -29.26 38.70
C VAL A 185 -9.31 -30.73 38.44
N GLU A 186 -9.87 -31.44 39.44
CA GLU A 186 -10.26 -32.85 39.35
C GLU A 186 -11.32 -33.06 38.26
N ASP A 187 -12.41 -32.27 38.29
CA ASP A 187 -13.50 -32.35 37.31
C ASP A 187 -12.99 -32.00 35.89
N ALA A 188 -12.13 -30.99 35.79
CA ALA A 188 -11.56 -30.61 34.52
C ALA A 188 -10.71 -31.74 33.89
N ILE A 189 -9.86 -32.39 34.71
CA ILE A 189 -9.04 -33.53 34.26
C ILE A 189 -9.93 -34.71 33.87
N GLU A 190 -10.99 -34.99 34.62
CA GLU A 190 -11.93 -36.07 34.31
C GLU A 190 -12.63 -35.83 32.96
N ARG A 191 -13.14 -34.63 32.72
CA ARG A 191 -13.79 -34.24 31.47
C ARG A 191 -12.84 -34.34 30.28
N ILE A 192 -11.59 -33.89 30.43
CA ILE A 192 -10.56 -33.99 29.39
C ILE A 192 -10.25 -35.46 29.08
N LYS A 193 -10.11 -36.33 30.11
CA LYS A 193 -9.89 -37.75 29.93
C LYS A 193 -11.06 -38.46 29.25
N ASN A 194 -12.26 -37.93 29.41
CA ASN A 194 -13.47 -38.41 28.72
C ASN A 194 -13.61 -37.84 27.31
N ASN A 195 -12.55 -37.16 26.77
CA ASN A 195 -12.48 -36.54 25.44
C ASN A 195 -13.54 -35.46 25.19
N GLU A 196 -13.98 -34.74 26.23
CA GLU A 196 -14.84 -33.58 26.06
C GLU A 196 -14.05 -32.42 25.43
N GLU A 197 -14.62 -31.79 24.40
CA GLU A 197 -13.98 -30.68 23.73
C GLU A 197 -13.87 -29.45 24.64
N TYR A 198 -12.75 -28.73 24.52
CA TYR A 198 -12.51 -27.52 25.30
C TYR A 198 -11.64 -26.51 24.54
N VAL A 199 -11.71 -25.28 24.99
CA VAL A 199 -10.76 -24.19 24.67
C VAL A 199 -10.07 -23.74 25.95
N ILE A 200 -8.87 -23.17 25.87
CA ILE A 200 -8.23 -22.57 27.03
C ILE A 200 -8.61 -21.10 27.10
N ARG A 201 -9.14 -20.67 28.23
CA ARG A 201 -9.45 -19.26 28.50
C ARG A 201 -8.49 -18.65 29.50
N LEU A 202 -8.18 -17.37 29.25
CA LEU A 202 -7.55 -16.50 30.25
C LEU A 202 -8.52 -16.29 31.42
N LYS A 203 -8.01 -16.32 32.64
CA LYS A 203 -8.72 -15.88 33.83
C LYS A 203 -8.42 -14.40 34.04
N SER A 204 -9.21 -13.52 33.44
CA SER A 204 -8.95 -12.09 33.49
C SER A 204 -8.95 -11.57 34.94
N PRO A 205 -7.93 -10.81 35.36
CA PRO A 205 -7.91 -10.14 36.64
C PRO A 205 -8.61 -8.76 36.64
N GLY A 206 -9.06 -8.27 35.49
CA GLY A 206 -9.60 -6.92 35.34
C GLY A 206 -10.95 -6.72 36.00
N ASP A 207 -11.28 -5.48 36.23
CA ASP A 207 -12.51 -5.01 36.83
C ASP A 207 -13.08 -3.87 35.96
N ALA A 208 -14.18 -4.14 35.26
CA ALA A 208 -14.76 -3.17 34.33
C ALA A 208 -15.33 -1.90 35.00
N ASP A 209 -15.46 -1.87 36.30
CA ASP A 209 -15.84 -0.68 37.07
C ASP A 209 -14.63 0.24 37.33
N LYS A 210 -13.41 -0.21 36.99
CA LYS A 210 -12.19 0.57 37.04
C LYS A 210 -11.75 0.99 35.65
N ASN A 211 -11.00 2.09 35.59
CA ASN A 211 -10.44 2.58 34.35
C ASN A 211 -8.91 2.35 34.26
N ILE A 212 -8.44 2.07 33.06
CA ILE A 212 -7.03 2.04 32.70
C ILE A 212 -6.72 3.16 31.70
N ILE A 213 -5.60 3.84 31.87
CA ILE A 213 -5.07 4.80 30.91
C ILE A 213 -4.14 4.05 29.96
N CYS A 214 -4.48 4.09 28.67
CA CYS A 214 -3.70 3.49 27.60
C CYS A 214 -3.04 4.60 26.79
N HIS A 215 -1.71 4.68 26.80
CA HIS A 215 -0.98 5.68 26.00
C HIS A 215 -0.78 5.22 24.57
N ASP A 216 -1.16 6.09 23.61
CA ASP A 216 -0.93 5.90 22.17
C ASP A 216 -0.07 7.04 21.64
N GLU A 217 0.99 6.73 20.87
CA GLU A 217 1.98 7.71 20.40
C GLU A 217 1.38 8.79 19.48
N ILE A 218 0.23 8.51 18.82
CA ILE A 218 -0.46 9.49 17.96
C ILE A 218 -1.58 10.20 18.73
N ARG A 219 -2.38 9.44 19.51
CA ARG A 219 -3.61 9.94 20.12
C ARG A 219 -3.39 10.49 21.52
N GLY A 220 -2.27 10.15 22.16
CA GLY A 220 -2.01 10.44 23.56
C GLY A 220 -2.74 9.47 24.49
N ASP A 221 -3.07 9.91 25.68
CA ASP A 221 -3.74 9.10 26.69
C ASP A 221 -5.21 8.88 26.36
N VAL A 222 -5.60 7.60 26.25
CA VAL A 222 -6.99 7.17 26.02
C VAL A 222 -7.43 6.36 27.22
N VAL A 223 -8.59 6.70 27.78
CA VAL A 223 -9.16 6.04 28.96
C VAL A 223 -10.11 4.93 28.53
N PHE A 224 -9.94 3.73 29.05
CA PHE A 224 -10.81 2.58 28.84
C PHE A 224 -11.18 1.94 30.18
N PRO A 225 -12.30 1.20 30.26
CA PRO A 225 -12.51 0.25 31.34
C PRO A 225 -11.42 -0.83 31.34
N GLU A 226 -11.04 -1.35 32.52
CA GLU A 226 -10.18 -2.53 32.56
C GLU A 226 -10.87 -3.70 31.88
N TYR A 227 -10.06 -4.59 31.30
CA TYR A 227 -10.58 -5.71 30.53
C TYR A 227 -10.84 -6.92 31.45
N ASP A 228 -12.10 -7.28 31.67
CA ASP A 228 -12.55 -8.32 32.62
C ASP A 228 -13.08 -9.58 31.95
N LEU A 229 -13.08 -9.67 30.61
CA LEU A 229 -13.57 -10.84 29.90
C LEU A 229 -12.53 -11.96 29.87
N ASP A 230 -12.99 -13.19 30.17
CA ASP A 230 -12.17 -14.39 30.03
C ASP A 230 -12.14 -14.85 28.55
N ILE A 231 -11.22 -14.30 27.78
CA ILE A 231 -11.08 -14.63 26.36
C ILE A 231 -10.50 -16.03 26.15
N PRO A 232 -10.86 -16.73 25.05
CA PRO A 232 -10.10 -17.90 24.61
C PRO A 232 -8.68 -17.45 24.22
N ILE A 233 -7.67 -18.17 24.70
CA ILE A 233 -6.25 -17.96 24.33
C ILE A 233 -5.74 -19.07 23.43
N ILE A 234 -6.20 -20.34 23.64
CA ILE A 234 -5.94 -21.47 22.75
C ILE A 234 -7.28 -22.05 22.29
N LYS A 235 -7.41 -22.25 20.99
CA LYS A 235 -8.58 -22.84 20.33
C LYS A 235 -8.60 -24.36 20.45
N LYS A 236 -9.70 -25.01 20.03
CA LYS A 236 -9.84 -26.48 20.00
C LYS A 236 -8.76 -27.18 19.17
N ASP A 237 -8.32 -26.57 18.08
CA ASP A 237 -7.24 -27.05 17.20
C ASP A 237 -5.83 -26.90 17.81
N GLY A 238 -5.74 -26.31 18.98
CA GLY A 238 -4.50 -26.04 19.72
C GLY A 238 -3.71 -24.85 19.20
N LEU A 239 -4.23 -24.08 18.23
CA LEU A 239 -3.66 -22.81 17.80
C LEU A 239 -4.12 -21.66 18.71
N PRO A 240 -3.35 -20.58 18.81
CA PRO A 240 -3.74 -19.44 19.61
C PRO A 240 -4.85 -18.61 18.95
N THR A 241 -5.55 -17.81 19.76
CA THR A 241 -6.33 -16.70 19.25
C THR A 241 -5.40 -15.53 18.92
N TYR A 242 -5.87 -14.57 18.09
CA TYR A 242 -5.11 -13.40 17.68
C TYR A 242 -4.48 -12.65 18.85
N HIS A 243 -5.26 -12.35 19.89
CA HIS A 243 -4.78 -11.55 21.03
C HIS A 243 -3.62 -12.22 21.78
N PHE A 244 -3.67 -13.53 21.92
CA PHE A 244 -2.64 -14.30 22.61
C PHE A 244 -1.39 -14.46 21.74
N ALA A 245 -1.56 -14.77 20.45
CA ALA A 245 -0.45 -14.84 19.50
C ALA A 245 0.29 -13.51 19.39
N HIS A 246 -0.44 -12.39 19.36
CA HIS A 246 0.13 -11.04 19.35
C HIS A 246 1.08 -10.81 20.52
N LEU A 247 0.64 -11.10 21.76
CA LEU A 247 1.48 -10.99 22.95
C LEU A 247 2.77 -11.79 22.81
N VAL A 248 2.63 -13.11 22.56
CA VAL A 248 3.76 -14.04 22.59
C VAL A 248 4.79 -13.69 21.52
N ASP A 249 4.33 -13.39 20.34
CA ASP A 249 5.22 -13.07 19.22
C ASP A 249 5.88 -11.70 19.38
N ASP A 250 5.12 -10.68 19.74
CA ASP A 250 5.71 -9.34 19.91
C ASP A 250 6.72 -9.31 21.06
N TYR A 251 6.51 -10.12 22.11
CA TYR A 251 7.49 -10.31 23.16
C TYR A 251 8.76 -11.01 22.67
N LEU A 252 8.63 -12.24 22.12
CA LEU A 252 9.78 -13.05 21.71
C LEU A 252 10.53 -12.47 20.53
N MET A 253 9.85 -11.77 19.60
CA MET A 253 10.47 -11.11 18.46
C MET A 253 11.05 -9.72 18.83
N GLY A 254 10.85 -9.28 20.07
CA GLY A 254 11.41 -8.01 20.59
C GLY A 254 10.79 -6.77 19.97
N THR A 255 9.49 -6.81 19.64
CA THR A 255 8.75 -5.66 19.12
C THR A 255 8.71 -4.54 20.15
N THR A 256 9.20 -3.36 19.79
CA THR A 256 9.16 -2.18 20.66
C THR A 256 7.99 -1.26 20.37
N HIS A 257 7.55 -1.22 19.09
CA HIS A 257 6.45 -0.37 18.65
C HIS A 257 5.46 -1.18 17.83
N VAL A 258 4.20 -1.22 18.28
CA VAL A 258 3.07 -1.87 17.63
C VAL A 258 2.32 -0.84 16.79
N ILE A 259 2.72 -0.68 15.53
CA ILE A 259 2.07 0.24 14.59
C ILE A 259 1.02 -0.54 13.81
N ARG A 260 -0.26 -0.15 13.93
CA ARG A 260 -1.41 -0.86 13.32
C ARG A 260 -2.61 0.05 13.10
N GLY A 261 -3.64 -0.42 12.40
CA GLY A 261 -4.87 0.33 12.17
C GLY A 261 -5.66 0.63 13.46
N ASP A 262 -6.39 1.73 13.47
CA ASP A 262 -7.16 2.20 14.65
C ASP A 262 -8.36 1.32 14.99
N GLU A 263 -8.78 0.42 14.13
CA GLU A 263 -9.76 -0.62 14.45
C GLU A 263 -9.35 -1.52 15.63
N TRP A 264 -8.05 -1.55 15.96
CA TRP A 264 -7.51 -2.32 17.08
C TRP A 264 -7.34 -1.51 18.37
N LEU A 265 -7.69 -0.22 18.36
CA LEU A 265 -7.54 0.66 19.53
C LEU A 265 -8.32 0.13 20.74
N SER A 266 -9.54 -0.36 20.53
CA SER A 266 -10.37 -0.93 21.59
C SER A 266 -9.82 -2.23 22.21
N SER A 267 -8.87 -2.88 21.56
CA SER A 267 -8.19 -4.07 22.08
C SER A 267 -6.97 -3.75 22.94
N MET A 268 -6.59 -2.48 23.03
CA MET A 268 -5.39 -2.06 23.75
C MET A 268 -5.42 -2.41 25.26
N PRO A 269 -6.54 -2.23 25.98
CA PRO A 269 -6.61 -2.64 27.39
C PRO A 269 -6.29 -4.13 27.61
N LEU A 270 -6.85 -4.98 26.76
CA LEU A 270 -6.59 -6.43 26.78
C LEU A 270 -5.12 -6.74 26.52
N HIS A 271 -4.52 -6.10 25.50
CA HIS A 271 -3.12 -6.38 25.17
C HIS A 271 -2.19 -5.92 26.29
N LEU A 272 -2.40 -4.75 26.87
CA LEU A 272 -1.61 -4.28 28.02
C LEU A 272 -1.75 -5.24 29.21
N GLN A 273 -3.00 -5.67 29.52
CA GLN A 273 -3.25 -6.64 30.57
C GLN A 273 -2.50 -7.97 30.36
N LEU A 274 -2.44 -8.47 29.10
CA LEU A 274 -1.70 -9.68 28.78
C LEU A 274 -0.21 -9.54 29.08
N PHE A 275 0.42 -8.41 28.71
CA PHE A 275 1.82 -8.14 29.04
C PHE A 275 2.04 -8.10 30.55
N ASP A 276 1.13 -7.46 31.32
CA ASP A 276 1.21 -7.38 32.78
C ASP A 276 1.08 -8.74 33.48
N ILE A 277 0.18 -9.60 32.96
CA ILE A 277 -0.03 -10.95 33.53
C ILE A 277 1.25 -11.79 33.50
N PHE A 278 2.06 -11.61 32.45
CA PHE A 278 3.38 -12.26 32.32
C PHE A 278 4.53 -11.47 32.97
N GLY A 279 4.30 -10.22 33.38
CA GLY A 279 5.35 -9.32 33.87
C GLY A 279 6.33 -8.86 32.77
N PHE A 280 5.87 -8.85 31.52
CA PHE A 280 6.68 -8.42 30.39
C PHE A 280 6.62 -6.90 30.19
N GLU A 281 7.70 -6.35 29.62
CA GLU A 281 7.73 -4.94 29.22
C GLU A 281 6.71 -4.71 28.09
N ARG A 282 5.87 -3.70 28.26
CA ARG A 282 4.83 -3.35 27.29
C ARG A 282 5.46 -2.65 26.08
N PRO A 283 5.11 -3.05 24.84
CA PRO A 283 5.48 -2.25 23.67
C PRO A 283 4.71 -0.93 23.65
N LYS A 284 5.23 0.06 22.93
CA LYS A 284 4.50 1.28 22.61
C LYS A 284 3.49 1.02 21.51
N TYR A 285 2.31 1.59 21.64
CA TYR A 285 1.23 1.43 20.65
C TYR A 285 1.08 2.68 19.80
N VAL A 286 0.86 2.47 18.51
CA VAL A 286 0.70 3.52 17.50
C VAL A 286 -0.49 3.14 16.60
N HIS A 287 -1.65 3.74 16.85
CA HIS A 287 -2.85 3.44 16.07
C HIS A 287 -3.03 4.46 14.95
N ILE A 288 -2.66 4.03 13.73
CA ILE A 288 -2.78 4.83 12.51
C ILE A 288 -4.23 4.88 12.04
N SER A 289 -4.68 6.07 11.67
CA SER A 289 -6.01 6.25 11.13
C SER A 289 -6.11 5.70 9.70
N PRO A 290 -7.29 5.21 9.27
CA PRO A 290 -7.48 4.62 7.96
C PRO A 290 -7.39 5.65 6.85
N LEU A 291 -7.14 5.17 5.62
CA LEU A 291 -7.40 5.94 4.42
C LEU A 291 -8.91 5.97 4.15
N ASN A 292 -9.42 7.17 3.91
CA ASN A 292 -10.82 7.44 3.65
C ASN A 292 -11.03 7.86 2.19
N LYS A 293 -12.22 7.59 1.66
CA LYS A 293 -12.70 8.03 0.36
C LYS A 293 -13.92 8.93 0.55
N LYS A 294 -14.02 9.98 -0.24
CA LYS A 294 -15.21 10.83 -0.30
C LYS A 294 -16.12 10.35 -1.44
N GLU A 295 -17.35 10.00 -1.10
CA GLU A 295 -18.43 9.68 -2.04
C GLU A 295 -19.57 10.70 -1.86
N GLY A 296 -19.65 11.66 -2.76
CA GLY A 296 -20.57 12.80 -2.60
C GLY A 296 -20.25 13.56 -1.30
N ASN A 297 -21.19 13.57 -0.35
CA ASN A 297 -21.03 14.23 0.96
C ASN A 297 -20.59 13.26 2.08
N ILE A 298 -20.41 11.97 1.79
CA ILE A 298 -20.08 10.96 2.79
C ILE A 298 -18.59 10.66 2.72
N VAL A 299 -17.92 10.67 3.88
CA VAL A 299 -16.55 10.21 4.04
C VAL A 299 -16.59 8.83 4.69
N ARG A 300 -15.99 7.83 4.02
CA ARG A 300 -15.94 6.45 4.53
C ARG A 300 -14.54 5.84 4.36
N LYS A 301 -14.24 4.85 5.20
CA LYS A 301 -13.04 4.03 5.05
C LYS A 301 -13.04 3.32 3.70
N ILE A 302 -11.87 3.29 3.04
CA ILE A 302 -11.63 2.49 1.83
C ILE A 302 -11.84 1.02 2.15
N SER A 303 -12.53 0.31 1.26
CA SER A 303 -12.91 -1.09 1.42
C SER A 303 -12.38 -1.95 0.27
N LYS A 304 -11.66 -3.04 0.59
CA LYS A 304 -11.15 -4.01 -0.39
C LYS A 304 -12.21 -4.51 -1.39
N ARG A 305 -13.46 -4.68 -0.92
CA ARG A 305 -14.55 -5.24 -1.74
C ARG A 305 -15.27 -4.21 -2.61
N LYS A 306 -15.35 -2.96 -2.13
CA LYS A 306 -16.13 -1.90 -2.79
C LYS A 306 -15.29 -1.00 -3.70
N ASP A 307 -13.97 -0.98 -3.49
CA ASP A 307 -13.07 -0.02 -4.11
C ASP A 307 -11.89 -0.76 -4.79
N PRO A 308 -12.11 -1.45 -5.92
CA PRO A 308 -11.06 -2.21 -6.60
C PRO A 308 -9.92 -1.34 -7.11
N GLU A 309 -10.15 -0.04 -7.35
CA GLU A 309 -9.15 0.95 -7.75
C GLU A 309 -8.09 1.23 -6.67
N PHE A 310 -8.30 0.75 -5.45
CA PHE A 310 -7.31 0.81 -4.36
C PHE A 310 -6.55 -0.49 -4.15
N ALA A 311 -6.83 -1.52 -4.98
CA ALA A 311 -6.01 -2.71 -5.03
C ALA A 311 -4.62 -2.34 -5.58
N MET A 312 -3.58 -2.95 -5.01
CA MET A 312 -2.19 -2.69 -5.43
C MET A 312 -2.00 -3.02 -6.92
N SER A 313 -2.62 -4.09 -7.41
CA SER A 313 -2.60 -4.48 -8.82
C SER A 313 -3.07 -3.38 -9.78
N TYR A 314 -3.98 -2.50 -9.36
CA TYR A 314 -4.43 -1.37 -10.18
C TYR A 314 -3.30 -0.41 -10.53
N TYR A 315 -2.49 -0.01 -9.55
CA TYR A 315 -1.36 0.91 -9.76
C TYR A 315 -0.30 0.29 -10.67
N TYR A 316 -0.02 -0.99 -10.47
CA TYR A 316 0.91 -1.75 -11.27
C TYR A 316 0.46 -1.87 -12.73
N GLN A 317 -0.80 -2.29 -12.96
CA GLN A 317 -1.40 -2.39 -14.30
C GLN A 317 -1.46 -1.05 -15.02
N LYS A 318 -1.69 0.05 -14.27
CA LYS A 318 -1.63 1.41 -14.82
C LYS A 318 -0.21 1.90 -15.07
N GLY A 319 0.80 1.22 -14.56
CA GLY A 319 2.19 1.65 -14.67
C GLY A 319 2.46 2.98 -13.95
N ILE A 320 1.79 3.21 -12.82
CA ILE A 320 2.09 4.35 -11.95
C ILE A 320 3.42 4.06 -11.25
N PRO A 321 4.42 4.95 -11.34
CA PRO A 321 5.72 4.72 -10.73
C PRO A 321 5.63 4.48 -9.22
N LEU A 322 6.30 3.44 -8.74
CA LEU A 322 6.34 3.12 -7.31
C LEU A 322 6.89 4.29 -6.48
N GLN A 323 7.85 5.04 -7.01
CA GLN A 323 8.39 6.21 -6.32
C GLN A 323 7.33 7.29 -6.09
N ALA A 324 6.45 7.51 -7.06
CA ALA A 324 5.32 8.45 -6.90
C ALA A 324 4.32 7.98 -5.83
N VAL A 325 4.06 6.67 -5.76
CA VAL A 325 3.21 6.09 -4.71
C VAL A 325 3.86 6.27 -3.33
N ARG A 326 5.17 6.01 -3.20
CA ARG A 326 5.91 6.19 -1.94
C ARG A 326 5.92 7.65 -1.48
N GLU A 327 6.11 8.58 -2.39
CA GLU A 327 6.07 10.01 -2.11
C GLU A 327 4.67 10.45 -1.65
N TYR A 328 3.64 9.98 -2.33
CA TYR A 328 2.26 10.20 -1.90
C TYR A 328 1.99 9.66 -0.48
N LEU A 329 2.48 8.44 -0.17
CA LEU A 329 2.36 7.87 1.18
C LEU A 329 3.11 8.70 2.22
N ALA A 330 4.28 9.26 1.90
CA ALA A 330 5.02 10.16 2.79
C ALA A 330 4.23 11.43 3.10
N ILE A 331 3.61 12.05 2.09
CA ILE A 331 2.77 13.24 2.24
C ILE A 331 1.57 12.98 3.17
N ILE A 332 0.87 11.86 3.00
CA ILE A 332 -0.29 11.55 3.84
C ILE A 332 0.08 11.07 5.24
N THR A 333 1.31 10.61 5.42
CA THR A 333 1.83 10.16 6.72
C THR A 333 2.20 11.33 7.61
N ASN A 334 2.76 12.40 7.05
CA ASN A 334 3.27 13.52 7.85
C ASN A 334 2.96 14.86 7.17
N SER A 335 2.29 15.76 7.89
CA SER A 335 1.85 17.07 7.36
C SER A 335 2.99 17.97 6.87
N ASP A 336 4.20 17.80 7.41
CA ASP A 336 5.33 18.70 7.12
C ASP A 336 6.19 18.17 5.95
N TYR A 337 5.92 16.94 5.47
CA TYR A 337 6.75 16.30 4.44
C TYR A 337 6.70 17.04 3.10
N GLU A 338 5.53 17.48 2.67
CA GLU A 338 5.35 18.13 1.35
C GLU A 338 6.18 19.44 1.25
N ASP A 339 6.10 20.28 2.28
CA ASP A 339 6.87 21.52 2.34
C ASP A 339 8.38 21.26 2.41
N TRP A 340 8.77 20.24 3.20
CA TRP A 340 10.17 19.83 3.29
C TRP A 340 10.70 19.32 1.94
N HIS A 341 9.94 18.49 1.23
CA HIS A 341 10.34 17.94 -0.06
C HIS A 341 10.47 19.04 -1.13
N MET A 342 9.54 20.01 -1.16
CA MET A 342 9.65 21.17 -2.04
C MET A 342 10.92 22.01 -1.77
N ALA A 343 11.32 22.13 -0.52
CA ALA A 343 12.56 22.82 -0.12
C ALA A 343 13.84 21.98 -0.33
N ASN A 344 13.71 20.66 -0.52
CA ASN A 344 14.81 19.70 -0.63
C ASN A 344 14.55 18.68 -1.77
N PRO A 345 14.41 19.12 -3.03
CA PRO A 345 13.98 18.25 -4.13
C PRO A 345 14.95 17.10 -4.47
N ASP A 346 16.23 17.27 -4.14
CA ASP A 346 17.27 16.28 -4.40
C ASP A 346 17.43 15.24 -3.27
N LYS A 347 16.70 15.42 -2.15
CA LYS A 347 16.78 14.50 -1.02
C LYS A 347 15.82 13.34 -1.15
N LYS A 348 16.19 12.20 -0.54
CA LYS A 348 15.35 11.00 -0.51
C LYS A 348 14.30 11.09 0.60
N ILE A 349 13.23 10.31 0.48
CA ILE A 349 12.18 10.18 1.52
C ILE A 349 12.79 9.80 2.88
N GLU A 350 13.81 8.95 2.86
CA GLU A 350 14.52 8.45 4.05
C GLU A 350 15.32 9.53 4.79
N ASP A 351 15.59 10.67 4.16
CA ASP A 351 16.30 11.82 4.78
C ASP A 351 15.33 12.70 5.61
N PHE A 352 14.02 12.51 5.45
CA PHE A 352 13.02 13.23 6.24
C PHE A 352 12.83 12.60 7.62
N ASN A 353 12.71 13.43 8.65
CA ASN A 353 12.48 12.98 10.01
C ASN A 353 10.97 12.86 10.31
N PHE A 354 10.41 11.67 10.13
CA PHE A 354 9.01 11.40 10.43
C PHE A 354 8.74 11.41 11.94
N GLN A 355 7.62 12.03 12.35
CA GLN A 355 7.21 12.15 13.76
C GLN A 355 5.76 11.72 13.95
N PHE A 356 5.47 10.87 14.94
CA PHE A 356 4.11 10.43 15.27
C PHE A 356 3.18 11.60 15.62
N SER A 357 3.70 12.64 16.27
CA SER A 357 2.96 13.85 16.62
C SER A 357 2.44 14.65 15.41
N LYS A 358 2.99 14.42 14.23
CA LYS A 358 2.61 15.08 12.97
C LYS A 358 1.71 14.20 12.09
N MET A 359 1.33 13.01 12.57
CA MET A 359 0.41 12.13 11.88
C MET A 359 -1.04 12.56 12.09
N ASN A 360 -1.88 12.36 11.07
CA ASN A 360 -3.29 12.73 11.12
C ASN A 360 -4.09 11.76 12.02
N LYS A 361 -4.81 12.31 13.02
CA LYS A 361 -5.63 11.55 13.97
C LYS A 361 -6.99 11.11 13.42
N SER A 362 -7.50 11.78 12.39
CA SER A 362 -8.84 11.54 11.82
C SER A 362 -8.85 10.74 10.52
N GLY A 363 -7.67 10.36 10.03
CA GLY A 363 -7.50 9.70 8.73
C GLY A 363 -7.29 10.68 7.58
N ALA A 364 -6.54 10.25 6.58
CA ALA A 364 -6.29 11.02 5.37
C ALA A 364 -7.36 10.69 4.31
N LEU A 365 -7.87 11.72 3.65
CA LEU A 365 -8.63 11.53 2.42
C LEU A 365 -7.67 11.12 1.31
N TYR A 366 -7.99 10.00 0.66
CA TYR A 366 -7.26 9.58 -0.52
C TYR A 366 -7.59 10.52 -1.70
N ASP A 367 -6.56 11.07 -2.30
CA ASP A 367 -6.65 11.99 -3.43
C ASP A 367 -5.90 11.41 -4.63
N MET A 368 -6.65 10.85 -5.59
CA MET A 368 -6.09 10.27 -6.81
C MET A 368 -5.49 11.36 -7.71
N GLU A 369 -6.08 12.56 -7.76
CA GLU A 369 -5.55 13.65 -8.59
C GLU A 369 -4.19 14.11 -8.08
N LYS A 370 -4.02 14.18 -6.76
CA LYS A 370 -2.73 14.48 -6.14
C LYS A 370 -1.69 13.42 -6.49
N LEU A 371 -2.03 12.12 -6.40
CA LEU A 371 -1.10 11.05 -6.79
C LEU A 371 -0.73 11.13 -8.28
N ILE A 372 -1.70 11.39 -9.15
CA ILE A 372 -1.46 11.59 -10.58
C ILE A 372 -0.50 12.77 -10.83
N ASN A 373 -0.67 13.88 -10.12
CA ASN A 373 0.22 15.03 -10.24
C ASN A 373 1.65 14.73 -9.75
N ILE A 374 1.79 14.01 -8.64
CA ILE A 374 3.09 13.52 -8.15
C ILE A 374 3.73 12.62 -9.21
N SER A 375 2.98 11.70 -9.78
CA SER A 375 3.45 10.78 -10.82
C SER A 375 3.93 11.53 -12.08
N LYS A 376 3.17 12.54 -12.54
CA LYS A 376 3.59 13.42 -13.65
C LYS A 376 4.89 14.16 -13.34
N ASN A 377 5.04 14.67 -12.13
CA ASN A 377 6.25 15.33 -11.69
C ASN A 377 7.44 14.39 -11.71
N TYR A 378 7.27 13.19 -11.13
CA TYR A 378 8.31 12.18 -11.11
C TYR A 378 8.73 11.74 -12.53
N ILE A 379 7.78 11.37 -13.41
CA ILE A 379 8.11 10.94 -14.77
C ILE A 379 8.78 12.08 -15.56
N SER A 380 8.36 13.34 -15.35
CA SER A 380 8.96 14.48 -16.01
C SER A 380 10.39 14.81 -15.55
N SER A 381 10.76 14.43 -14.34
CA SER A 381 12.13 14.61 -13.79
C SER A 381 13.13 13.56 -14.30
N LEU A 382 12.66 12.42 -14.80
CA LEU A 382 13.53 11.39 -15.36
C LEU A 382 14.11 11.80 -16.71
N THR A 383 15.30 11.31 -17.04
CA THR A 383 15.87 11.42 -18.39
C THR A 383 15.04 10.63 -19.41
N ALA A 384 15.17 10.92 -20.68
CA ALA A 384 14.49 10.18 -21.74
C ALA A 384 14.86 8.69 -21.74
N LEU A 385 16.12 8.37 -21.46
CA LEU A 385 16.60 6.99 -21.36
C LEU A 385 15.97 6.26 -20.18
N GLU A 386 15.91 6.88 -19.00
CA GLU A 386 15.25 6.28 -17.83
C GLU A 386 13.76 6.03 -18.07
N VAL A 387 13.06 6.97 -18.73
CA VAL A 387 11.65 6.76 -19.11
C VAL A 387 11.53 5.62 -20.11
N TYR A 388 12.42 5.55 -21.12
CA TYR A 388 12.45 4.48 -22.10
C TYR A 388 12.64 3.11 -21.44
N ASP A 389 13.62 2.98 -20.54
CA ASP A 389 13.92 1.70 -19.88
C ASP A 389 12.74 1.21 -19.03
N LYS A 390 12.12 2.11 -18.25
CA LYS A 390 10.92 1.80 -17.46
C LYS A 390 9.69 1.51 -18.32
N LEU A 391 9.52 2.21 -19.43
CA LEU A 391 8.46 1.95 -20.39
C LEU A 391 8.65 0.61 -21.08
N LEU A 392 9.89 0.25 -21.42
CA LEU A 392 10.21 -1.04 -22.04
C LEU A 392 9.91 -2.20 -21.07
N GLU A 393 10.27 -2.05 -19.79
CA GLU A 393 9.92 -3.01 -18.74
C GLU A 393 8.41 -3.16 -18.59
N TYR A 394 7.68 -2.06 -18.46
CA TYR A 394 6.22 -2.04 -18.37
C TYR A 394 5.54 -2.71 -19.57
N THR A 395 5.93 -2.34 -20.80
CA THR A 395 5.29 -2.84 -22.02
C THR A 395 5.60 -4.30 -22.30
N LYS A 396 6.70 -4.85 -21.79
CA LYS A 396 7.03 -6.27 -21.85
C LYS A 396 5.95 -7.15 -21.23
N GLU A 397 5.24 -6.65 -20.22
CA GLU A 397 4.16 -7.37 -19.55
C GLU A 397 2.79 -6.97 -20.08
N PHE A 398 2.55 -5.67 -20.31
CA PHE A 398 1.22 -5.12 -20.53
C PHE A 398 0.92 -4.72 -21.99
N ASP A 399 1.93 -4.56 -22.87
CA ASP A 399 1.72 -4.20 -24.29
C ASP A 399 2.88 -4.71 -25.16
N LEU A 400 2.86 -6.01 -25.45
CA LEU A 400 3.92 -6.68 -26.24
C LEU A 400 4.08 -6.12 -27.65
N GLU A 401 3.00 -5.60 -28.26
CA GLU A 401 3.06 -4.99 -29.59
C GLU A 401 3.88 -3.70 -29.55
N PHE A 402 3.56 -2.82 -28.60
CA PHE A 402 4.29 -1.58 -28.43
C PHE A 402 5.74 -1.84 -27.97
N ASN A 403 5.98 -2.83 -27.13
CA ASN A 403 7.33 -3.26 -26.70
C ASN A 403 8.21 -3.60 -27.91
N LYS A 404 7.68 -4.33 -28.89
CA LYS A 404 8.39 -4.67 -30.13
C LYS A 404 8.79 -3.43 -30.92
N LEU A 405 7.89 -2.42 -31.02
CA LEU A 405 8.19 -1.17 -31.71
C LEU A 405 9.24 -0.34 -30.97
N LEU A 406 9.13 -0.22 -29.66
CA LEU A 406 10.13 0.45 -28.82
C LEU A 406 11.50 -0.19 -28.98
N THR A 407 11.58 -1.53 -29.01
CA THR A 407 12.81 -2.27 -29.20
C THR A 407 13.38 -2.08 -30.61
N LYS A 408 12.51 -2.14 -31.63
CA LYS A 408 12.91 -1.96 -33.04
C LYS A 408 13.46 -0.55 -33.32
N TYR A 409 12.86 0.46 -32.72
CA TYR A 409 13.17 1.87 -32.95
C TYR A 409 13.73 2.54 -31.70
N ARG A 410 14.69 1.87 -31.03
CA ARG A 410 15.20 2.30 -29.72
C ARG A 410 15.60 3.77 -29.68
N ASP A 411 16.53 4.19 -30.48
CA ASP A 411 17.10 5.55 -30.43
C ASP A 411 16.06 6.59 -30.83
N TYR A 412 15.24 6.29 -31.85
CA TYR A 412 14.12 7.13 -32.24
C TYR A 412 13.07 7.28 -31.11
N SER A 413 12.79 6.22 -30.38
CA SER A 413 11.86 6.26 -29.24
C SER A 413 12.40 7.13 -28.09
N ILE A 414 13.72 7.04 -27.84
CA ILE A 414 14.39 7.90 -26.84
C ILE A 414 14.32 9.37 -27.28
N ASP A 415 14.57 9.68 -28.55
CA ASP A 415 14.48 11.05 -29.08
C ASP A 415 13.05 11.61 -28.97
N ILE A 416 12.02 10.80 -29.25
CA ILE A 416 10.61 11.19 -29.05
C ILE A 416 10.35 11.53 -27.57
N LEU A 417 10.79 10.68 -26.66
CA LEU A 417 10.62 10.88 -25.22
C LEU A 417 11.41 12.07 -24.67
N ASN A 418 12.42 12.54 -25.43
CA ASN A 418 13.25 13.69 -25.06
C ASN A 418 12.66 15.03 -25.45
N ILE A 419 11.61 15.08 -26.29
CA ILE A 419 10.97 16.33 -26.71
C ILE A 419 10.49 17.11 -25.47
N GLU A 420 10.96 18.36 -25.31
CA GLU A 420 10.65 19.27 -24.21
C GLU A 420 10.92 18.69 -22.80
N ARG A 421 11.87 17.75 -22.68
CA ARG A 421 12.23 17.12 -21.40
C ARG A 421 13.40 17.82 -20.71
N CYS A 422 14.50 18.04 -21.42
CA CYS A 422 15.71 18.66 -20.87
C CYS A 422 15.60 20.19 -20.85
N GLN A 423 14.67 20.75 -20.09
CA GLN A 423 14.47 22.18 -19.94
C GLN A 423 14.06 22.53 -18.50
N GLU A 424 14.16 23.81 -18.12
CA GLU A 424 13.84 24.29 -16.77
C GLU A 424 12.42 23.87 -16.30
N LYS A 425 11.47 23.83 -17.22
CA LYS A 425 10.09 23.40 -16.95
C LYS A 425 9.72 22.27 -17.92
N PRO A 426 10.10 21.02 -17.61
CA PRO A 426 9.80 19.89 -18.48
C PRO A 426 8.29 19.66 -18.62
N ARG A 427 7.88 19.13 -19.77
CA ARG A 427 6.48 18.78 -20.01
C ARG A 427 6.03 17.62 -19.12
N LYS A 428 4.77 17.65 -18.65
CA LYS A 428 4.17 16.68 -17.72
C LYS A 428 3.03 15.92 -18.39
N ASP A 429 3.29 15.31 -19.54
CA ASP A 429 2.26 14.66 -20.35
C ASP A 429 1.87 13.27 -19.84
N TYR A 430 2.78 12.58 -19.16
CA TYR A 430 2.60 11.20 -18.72
C TYR A 430 2.29 11.12 -17.24
N ALA A 431 1.11 10.60 -16.88
CA ALA A 431 0.75 10.28 -15.50
C ALA A 431 1.15 8.84 -15.13
N SER A 432 1.34 7.98 -16.15
CA SER A 432 1.70 6.57 -16.00
C SER A 432 2.38 6.07 -17.27
N TYR A 433 3.04 4.91 -17.18
CA TYR A 433 3.64 4.30 -18.38
C TYR A 433 2.59 3.82 -19.38
N SER A 434 1.35 3.50 -18.94
CA SER A 434 0.25 3.17 -19.84
C SER A 434 -0.19 4.34 -20.72
N ASP A 435 0.02 5.58 -20.27
CA ASP A 435 -0.39 6.77 -21.02
C ASP A 435 0.51 7.05 -22.22
N VAL A 436 1.78 6.63 -22.15
CA VAL A 436 2.82 7.02 -23.12
C VAL A 436 2.41 6.69 -24.55
N LYS A 437 1.98 5.44 -24.81
CA LYS A 437 1.53 5.04 -26.15
C LYS A 437 0.48 5.99 -26.72
N SER A 438 -0.50 6.38 -25.92
CA SER A 438 -1.59 7.27 -26.33
C SER A 438 -1.12 8.69 -26.70
N GLN A 439 0.04 9.10 -26.18
CA GLN A 439 0.61 10.43 -26.42
C GLN A 439 1.60 10.48 -27.59
N ILE A 440 2.21 9.33 -27.98
CA ILE A 440 3.28 9.31 -28.99
C ILE A 440 2.99 8.34 -30.16
N TRP A 441 1.85 7.64 -30.19
CA TRP A 441 1.52 6.64 -31.22
C TRP A 441 1.69 7.16 -32.65
N TYR A 442 1.37 8.43 -32.89
CA TYR A 442 1.47 9.07 -34.19
C TYR A 442 2.90 9.18 -34.72
N MET A 443 3.91 9.00 -33.88
CA MET A 443 5.31 8.99 -34.32
C MET A 443 5.71 7.71 -35.07
N TYR A 444 4.92 6.63 -34.94
CA TYR A 444 5.18 5.32 -35.56
C TYR A 444 4.25 5.08 -36.74
N ASP A 445 4.81 4.80 -37.92
CA ASP A 445 4.02 4.58 -39.16
C ASP A 445 3.15 3.32 -39.05
N GLU A 446 3.53 2.34 -38.22
CA GLU A 446 2.73 1.15 -37.93
C GLU A 446 1.37 1.51 -37.33
N TYR A 447 1.28 2.59 -36.56
CA TYR A 447 0.05 3.09 -35.93
C TYR A 447 -0.59 4.24 -36.72
N PHE A 448 0.17 4.98 -37.52
CA PHE A 448 -0.35 6.12 -38.29
C PHE A 448 -0.96 5.66 -39.63
N LYS A 449 -2.04 4.88 -39.54
CA LYS A 449 -2.80 4.35 -40.66
C LYS A 449 -4.28 4.62 -40.46
N ASP A 450 -4.98 4.96 -41.52
CA ASP A 450 -6.43 5.22 -41.53
C ASP A 450 -6.87 6.17 -40.42
N VAL A 451 -6.11 7.25 -40.23
CA VAL A 451 -6.33 8.24 -39.15
C VAL A 451 -7.46 9.19 -39.49
N ASN A 452 -8.26 9.55 -38.48
CA ASN A 452 -9.25 10.60 -38.57
C ASN A 452 -8.64 11.95 -38.19
N TYR A 453 -8.87 12.97 -39.05
CA TYR A 453 -8.36 14.31 -38.78
C TYR A 453 -9.45 15.18 -38.16
N GLU A 454 -9.22 15.65 -36.93
CA GLU A 454 -10.08 16.60 -36.24
C GLU A 454 -9.55 18.01 -36.42
N TRP A 455 -9.96 18.66 -37.49
CA TRP A 455 -9.57 20.04 -37.82
C TRP A 455 -10.17 21.03 -36.81
N GLN A 456 -9.35 22.00 -36.41
CA GLN A 456 -9.74 23.08 -35.48
C GLN A 456 -9.70 24.43 -36.19
N LYS A 457 -10.70 25.29 -35.97
CA LYS A 457 -10.82 26.65 -36.53
C LYS A 457 -10.85 26.73 -38.07
N ILE A 458 -9.94 26.04 -38.75
CA ILE A 458 -9.93 25.94 -40.22
C ILE A 458 -10.47 24.56 -40.58
N ASN A 459 -11.70 24.51 -41.04
CA ASN A 459 -12.41 23.26 -41.39
C ASN A 459 -12.67 23.13 -42.90
N ASP A 460 -12.39 24.17 -43.67
CA ASP A 460 -12.49 24.15 -45.12
C ASP A 460 -11.35 23.32 -45.70
N ILE A 461 -11.68 22.20 -46.34
CA ILE A 461 -10.69 21.25 -46.86
C ILE A 461 -9.82 21.84 -47.96
N ASP A 462 -10.35 22.76 -48.78
CA ASP A 462 -9.57 23.40 -49.84
C ASP A 462 -8.57 24.40 -49.28
N ALA A 463 -8.96 25.14 -48.23
CA ALA A 463 -8.05 25.98 -47.51
C ALA A 463 -6.94 25.16 -46.81
N ILE A 464 -7.28 24.05 -46.18
CA ILE A 464 -6.35 23.10 -45.56
C ILE A 464 -5.35 22.58 -46.58
N LYS A 465 -5.80 22.07 -47.71
CA LYS A 465 -4.96 21.56 -48.81
C LYS A 465 -4.03 22.66 -49.33
N LYS A 466 -4.55 23.90 -49.51
CA LYS A 466 -3.74 25.04 -49.93
C LYS A 466 -2.64 25.39 -48.94
N ILE A 467 -2.93 25.37 -47.63
CA ILE A 467 -1.93 25.60 -46.57
C ILE A 467 -0.86 24.53 -46.68
N LEU A 468 -1.23 23.28 -46.70
CA LEU A 468 -0.31 22.14 -46.64
C LEU A 468 0.54 22.00 -47.91
N SER A 469 -0.04 22.19 -49.11
CA SER A 469 0.74 22.18 -50.36
C SER A 469 1.75 23.37 -50.41
N THR A 470 1.30 24.58 -50.05
CA THR A 470 2.19 25.75 -50.03
C THR A 470 3.32 25.57 -49.02
N TYR A 471 3.03 24.93 -47.87
CA TYR A 471 4.03 24.62 -46.85
C TYR A 471 5.14 23.72 -47.41
N ILE A 472 4.81 22.55 -47.99
CA ILE A 472 5.84 21.62 -48.50
C ILE A 472 6.58 22.15 -49.73
N ASP A 473 5.92 22.92 -50.57
CA ASP A 473 6.49 23.40 -51.86
C ASP A 473 7.47 24.57 -51.65
N LYS A 474 7.20 25.44 -50.65
CA LYS A 474 7.94 26.72 -50.54
C LYS A 474 8.62 26.93 -49.19
N TYR A 475 8.04 26.43 -48.09
CA TYR A 475 8.41 26.83 -46.74
C TYR A 475 8.94 25.69 -45.88
N TYR A 476 8.92 24.43 -46.33
CA TYR A 476 9.49 23.32 -45.63
C TYR A 476 10.90 22.98 -46.11
N ASN A 477 11.83 22.93 -45.17
CA ASN A 477 13.17 22.38 -45.41
C ASN A 477 13.60 21.61 -44.15
N GLU A 478 14.02 20.36 -44.31
CA GLU A 478 14.44 19.48 -43.20
C GLU A 478 15.70 20.00 -42.46
N ASN A 479 16.51 20.85 -43.12
CA ASN A 479 17.75 21.38 -42.56
C ASN A 479 17.55 22.70 -41.77
N TYR A 480 16.34 23.24 -41.73
CA TYR A 480 16.08 24.45 -40.92
C TYR A 480 16.23 24.13 -39.43
N ASN A 481 16.87 25.05 -38.70
CA ASN A 481 16.79 25.06 -37.24
C ASN A 481 15.38 25.55 -36.79
N LYS A 482 15.13 25.51 -35.50
CA LYS A 482 13.79 25.86 -34.93
C LYS A 482 13.36 27.29 -35.25
N GLU A 483 14.28 28.26 -35.21
CA GLU A 483 14.00 29.66 -35.49
C GLU A 483 13.68 29.88 -36.97
N GLU A 484 14.52 29.37 -37.85
CA GLU A 484 14.33 29.40 -39.31
C GLU A 484 13.01 28.73 -39.71
N TRP A 485 12.71 27.57 -39.14
CA TRP A 485 11.46 26.86 -39.40
C TRP A 485 10.24 27.70 -39.01
N PHE A 486 10.25 28.31 -37.82
CA PHE A 486 9.14 29.11 -37.34
C PHE A 486 8.99 30.43 -38.13
N ASP A 487 10.08 31.06 -38.57
CA ASP A 487 10.04 32.23 -39.44
C ASP A 487 9.42 31.88 -40.80
N ASN A 488 9.70 30.71 -41.36
CA ASN A 488 9.05 30.23 -42.59
C ASN A 488 7.54 29.95 -42.36
N ILE A 489 7.11 29.51 -41.21
CA ILE A 489 5.67 29.41 -40.88
C ILE A 489 5.01 30.80 -40.81
N LYS A 490 5.69 31.82 -40.31
CA LYS A 490 5.21 33.21 -40.34
C LYS A 490 5.07 33.75 -41.78
N LEU A 491 6.05 33.48 -42.65
CA LEU A 491 6.00 33.87 -44.06
C LEU A 491 4.86 33.14 -44.79
N LEU A 492 4.69 31.85 -44.58
CA LEU A 492 3.54 31.07 -45.09
C LEU A 492 2.21 31.68 -44.64
N SER A 493 2.13 32.11 -43.36
CA SER A 493 0.92 32.71 -42.81
C SER A 493 0.59 34.01 -43.56
N LEU A 494 1.57 34.89 -43.77
CA LEU A 494 1.40 36.17 -44.52
C LEU A 494 0.98 35.91 -45.97
N GLU A 495 1.64 34.99 -46.69
CA GLU A 495 1.28 34.68 -48.10
C GLU A 495 -0.17 34.24 -48.23
N LEU A 496 -0.71 33.51 -47.21
CA LEU A 496 -2.07 32.99 -47.25
C LEU A 496 -3.13 33.93 -46.62
N GLY A 497 -2.73 35.12 -46.15
CA GLY A 497 -3.61 36.14 -45.57
C GLY A 497 -3.93 35.91 -44.08
N TYR A 498 -3.02 35.26 -43.36
CA TYR A 498 -3.06 35.10 -41.90
C TYR A 498 -2.02 36.00 -41.23
N ALA A 499 -2.30 36.44 -40.01
CA ALA A 499 -1.34 37.24 -39.26
C ALA A 499 -0.12 36.42 -38.84
N ALA A 500 1.08 36.97 -39.00
CA ALA A 500 2.33 36.33 -38.61
C ALA A 500 2.54 36.24 -37.08
N ASN A 501 1.78 37.00 -36.32
CA ASN A 501 1.81 36.93 -34.86
C ASN A 501 0.45 37.29 -34.24
N MET A 502 0.25 36.87 -33.01
CA MET A 502 -1.00 37.04 -32.28
C MET A 502 -1.29 38.52 -31.94
N LYS A 503 -0.25 39.33 -31.79
CA LYS A 503 -0.40 40.75 -31.41
C LYS A 503 -1.04 41.56 -32.55
N ASP A 504 -0.62 41.32 -33.79
CA ASP A 504 -1.18 41.97 -34.96
C ASP A 504 -2.60 41.50 -35.24
N TYR A 505 -2.86 40.20 -35.11
CA TYR A 505 -4.19 39.64 -35.22
C TYR A 505 -5.18 40.25 -34.21
N LYS A 506 -4.77 40.38 -32.93
CA LYS A 506 -5.64 41.01 -31.91
C LYS A 506 -5.95 42.49 -32.14
N LYS A 507 -5.04 43.21 -32.83
CA LYS A 507 -5.25 44.64 -33.13
C LYS A 507 -6.23 44.86 -34.26
N ASN A 508 -6.17 44.04 -35.31
CA ASN A 508 -6.93 44.23 -36.53
C ASN A 508 -7.43 42.87 -37.07
N PRO A 509 -8.31 42.18 -36.35
CA PRO A 509 -8.72 40.80 -36.69
C PRO A 509 -9.45 40.73 -38.05
N GLU A 510 -10.09 41.81 -38.47
CA GLU A 510 -10.80 41.94 -39.76
C GLU A 510 -9.87 41.91 -40.98
N ASN A 511 -8.58 42.18 -40.81
CA ASN A 511 -7.61 42.18 -41.90
C ASN A 511 -7.02 40.80 -42.19
N TYR A 512 -7.33 39.80 -41.39
CA TYR A 512 -6.72 38.47 -41.47
C TYR A 512 -7.75 37.36 -41.39
N LYS A 513 -7.50 36.26 -42.07
CA LYS A 513 -8.30 35.02 -41.97
C LYS A 513 -8.14 34.28 -40.66
N GLY A 514 -7.11 34.61 -39.90
CA GLY A 514 -6.68 33.97 -38.66
C GLY A 514 -5.25 34.35 -38.36
N ASN A 515 -4.50 33.53 -37.66
CA ASN A 515 -3.13 33.80 -37.24
C ASN A 515 -2.19 32.61 -37.43
N VAL A 516 -0.90 32.81 -37.17
CA VAL A 516 0.15 31.79 -37.31
C VAL A 516 -0.09 30.52 -36.49
N ALA A 517 -0.79 30.62 -35.35
CA ALA A 517 -1.13 29.42 -34.54
C ALA A 517 -2.19 28.55 -35.26
N ASP A 518 -3.09 29.16 -36.02
CA ASP A 518 -4.09 28.42 -36.80
C ASP A 518 -3.40 27.63 -37.94
N ILE A 519 -2.44 28.23 -38.64
CA ILE A 519 -1.58 27.59 -39.67
C ILE A 519 -0.76 26.46 -39.03
N SER A 520 -0.09 26.74 -37.91
CA SER A 520 0.66 25.68 -37.18
C SER A 520 -0.22 24.52 -36.72
N THR A 521 -1.49 24.80 -36.35
CA THR A 521 -2.44 23.77 -35.95
C THR A 521 -2.83 22.88 -37.13
N VAL A 522 -3.04 23.45 -38.34
CA VAL A 522 -3.30 22.65 -39.55
C VAL A 522 -2.14 21.71 -39.85
N ILE A 523 -0.89 22.21 -39.82
CA ILE A 523 0.31 21.38 -40.04
C ILE A 523 0.39 20.30 -38.95
N ARG A 524 0.15 20.65 -37.69
CA ARG A 524 0.17 19.72 -36.56
C ARG A 524 -0.83 18.60 -36.76
N VAL A 525 -2.09 18.92 -37.05
CA VAL A 525 -3.14 17.93 -37.28
C VAL A 525 -2.79 17.03 -38.47
N ALA A 526 -2.28 17.59 -39.56
CA ALA A 526 -1.84 16.83 -40.73
C ALA A 526 -0.77 15.78 -40.38
N LEU A 527 0.21 16.14 -39.52
CA LEU A 527 1.33 15.28 -39.16
C LEU A 527 1.03 14.31 -38.03
N THR A 528 0.08 14.62 -37.14
CA THR A 528 -0.11 13.88 -35.88
C THR A 528 -1.54 13.40 -35.63
N SER A 529 -2.52 13.86 -36.43
CA SER A 529 -3.95 13.68 -36.18
C SER A 529 -4.44 14.31 -34.85
N LYS A 530 -3.61 15.11 -34.18
CA LYS A 530 -3.92 15.77 -32.91
C LYS A 530 -3.72 17.27 -33.01
N TYR A 531 -4.59 18.06 -32.40
CA TYR A 531 -4.48 19.51 -32.33
C TYR A 531 -3.57 20.01 -31.18
N MET A 532 -3.29 19.15 -30.19
CA MET A 532 -2.35 19.40 -29.08
C MET A 532 -1.31 18.28 -29.03
N THR A 533 -0.04 18.66 -29.13
CA THR A 533 1.12 17.76 -29.05
C THR A 533 2.29 18.51 -28.39
N PRO A 534 3.40 17.85 -28.11
CA PRO A 534 4.67 18.52 -27.87
C PRO A 534 5.12 19.42 -29.01
N ASP A 535 6.31 19.98 -28.91
CA ASP A 535 6.89 20.93 -29.88
C ASP A 535 6.77 20.42 -31.34
N LEU A 536 6.10 21.20 -32.19
CA LEU A 536 5.82 20.80 -33.56
C LEU A 536 7.07 20.75 -34.43
N TYR A 537 8.06 21.63 -34.20
CA TYR A 537 9.33 21.58 -34.92
C TYR A 537 10.07 20.28 -34.63
N GLU A 538 10.18 19.89 -33.35
CA GLU A 538 10.84 18.64 -32.97
C GLU A 538 10.13 17.41 -33.56
N ILE A 539 8.78 17.40 -33.56
CA ILE A 539 8.01 16.35 -34.20
C ILE A 539 8.32 16.29 -35.71
N THR A 540 8.31 17.44 -36.39
CA THR A 540 8.59 17.53 -37.84
C THR A 540 10.00 17.04 -38.16
N ARG A 541 10.98 17.45 -37.35
CA ARG A 541 12.38 17.03 -37.47
C ARG A 541 12.54 15.49 -37.30
N LEU A 542 11.92 14.92 -36.27
CA LEU A 542 12.01 13.47 -36.01
C LEU A 542 11.24 12.62 -37.02
N LEU A 543 10.13 13.11 -37.56
CA LEU A 543 9.44 12.44 -38.65
C LEU A 543 10.32 12.35 -39.92
N GLY A 544 11.12 13.37 -40.18
CA GLY A 544 11.94 13.48 -41.38
C GLY A 544 11.12 13.81 -42.65
N ARG A 545 11.85 14.17 -43.72
CA ARG A 545 11.27 14.69 -44.96
C ARG A 545 10.22 13.77 -45.58
N ASP A 546 10.55 12.51 -45.74
CA ASP A 546 9.69 11.56 -46.46
C ASP A 546 8.34 11.36 -45.75
N ARG A 547 8.34 11.20 -44.43
CA ARG A 547 7.09 11.05 -43.65
C ARG A 547 6.27 12.32 -43.65
N VAL A 548 6.90 13.50 -43.53
CA VAL A 548 6.20 14.79 -43.57
C VAL A 548 5.48 14.94 -44.90
N ILE A 549 6.18 14.73 -46.03
CA ILE A 549 5.59 14.86 -47.37
C ILE A 549 4.49 13.81 -47.60
N ASN A 550 4.73 12.56 -47.24
CA ASN A 550 3.77 11.47 -47.43
C ASN A 550 2.49 11.70 -46.64
N ARG A 551 2.58 12.15 -45.36
CA ARG A 551 1.41 12.44 -44.53
C ARG A 551 0.60 13.60 -45.05
N ILE A 552 1.25 14.67 -45.49
CA ILE A 552 0.57 15.83 -46.07
C ILE A 552 -0.12 15.43 -47.40
N ASN A 553 0.55 14.71 -48.29
CA ASN A 553 -0.02 14.29 -49.56
C ASN A 553 -1.16 13.25 -49.43
N SER A 554 -1.26 12.55 -48.31
CA SER A 554 -2.35 11.61 -48.04
C SER A 554 -3.66 12.27 -47.65
N ILE A 555 -3.68 13.57 -47.40
CA ILE A 555 -4.89 14.32 -47.01
C ILE A 555 -5.72 14.60 -48.27
N LYS A 556 -6.82 13.87 -48.40
CA LYS A 556 -7.72 13.90 -49.54
C LYS A 556 -8.73 15.04 -49.46
#